data_67a541d486657baa448352a744929abb
#
_entry.id   67a541d486657baa448352a744929abb
#
_cell.length_a   1.000
_cell.length_b   1.000
_cell.length_c   1.000
_cell.angle_alpha   90.00
_cell.angle_beta   90.00
_cell.angle_gamma   90.00
#
_symmetry.space_group_name_H-M   'P 1'
#
loop_
_entity.id
_entity.type
_entity.pdbx_description
1 polymer ?
#
loop_
_entity_poly.entity_id
_entity_poly.type
_entity_poly.pdbx_seq_one_letter_code
_entity_poly.pdbx_strand_id
1 'polypeptide(L)'
;MIIVTAKLTFASQADRDRVVELSIPIQQATRDQEVGCHAYCFAADPCDPVVIQVYELWEDSESLVPHFTHKNYHAMLELFTNFVFVESTNCAYLTEKNEPVYGPDFAIKSSFFS
;
A
#
# COMPACT_ATOMS: atom_id res chain seq x y z
N MET A 1 -7.43 13.22 -3.48
CA MET A 1 -7.03 11.80 -3.41
C MET A 1 -6.51 11.45 -2.03
N ILE A 2 -6.59 10.18 -1.67
CA ILE A 2 -6.08 9.70 -0.38
C ILE A 2 -4.93 8.74 -0.64
N ILE A 3 -3.78 9.01 -0.03
CA ILE A 3 -2.64 8.11 -0.03
C ILE A 3 -2.63 7.38 1.31
N VAL A 4 -2.54 6.06 1.27
CA VAL A 4 -2.34 5.24 2.46
C VAL A 4 -0.94 4.67 2.41
N THR A 5 -0.19 4.85 3.49
CA THR A 5 1.11 4.23 3.67
C THR A 5 1.09 3.36 4.93
N ALA A 6 1.82 2.27 4.90
CA ALA A 6 1.98 1.42 6.07
C ALA A 6 3.35 0.75 6.07
N LYS A 7 3.78 0.39 7.25
CA LYS A 7 4.95 -0.42 7.48
C LYS A 7 4.53 -1.59 8.37
N LEU A 8 4.65 -2.81 7.85
CA LEU A 8 4.23 -4.01 8.54
C LEU A 8 5.47 -4.83 8.88
N THR A 9 5.66 -5.16 10.16
CA THR A 9 6.83 -5.89 10.62
C THR A 9 6.42 -7.30 11.05
N PHE A 10 7.09 -8.30 10.51
CA PHE A 10 6.87 -9.71 10.81
C PHE A 10 7.98 -10.27 11.70
N ALA A 11 7.77 -11.46 12.27
CA ALA A 11 8.74 -12.07 13.18
C ALA A 11 9.98 -12.60 12.46
N SER A 12 9.88 -12.92 11.17
CA SER A 12 11.00 -13.46 10.38
C SER A 12 10.93 -13.04 8.93
N GLN A 13 12.07 -13.11 8.24
CA GLN A 13 12.14 -12.89 6.80
C GLN A 13 11.31 -13.93 6.03
N ALA A 14 11.34 -15.19 6.46
CA ALA A 14 10.58 -16.25 5.82
C ALA A 14 9.07 -15.95 5.85
N ASP A 15 8.56 -15.49 6.97
CA ASP A 15 7.17 -15.09 7.12
C ASP A 15 6.85 -13.88 6.23
N ARG A 16 7.70 -12.86 6.26
CA ARG A 16 7.53 -11.66 5.43
C ARG A 16 7.47 -12.03 3.95
N ASP A 17 8.40 -12.84 3.47
CA ASP A 17 8.45 -13.25 2.07
C ASP A 17 7.23 -14.08 1.68
N ARG A 18 6.78 -14.95 2.57
CA ARG A 18 5.60 -15.78 2.32
C ARG A 18 4.32 -14.95 2.25
N VAL A 19 4.18 -13.95 3.11
CA VAL A 19 3.03 -13.03 3.08
C VAL A 19 3.02 -12.25 1.76
N VAL A 20 4.15 -11.73 1.31
CA VAL A 20 4.22 -11.04 0.02
C VAL A 20 3.75 -11.95 -1.11
N GLU A 21 4.26 -13.17 -1.17
CA GLU A 21 3.90 -14.14 -2.21
C GLU A 21 2.41 -14.49 -2.18
N LEU A 22 1.88 -14.84 -1.01
CA LEU A 22 0.48 -15.22 -0.85
C LEU A 22 -0.50 -14.06 -1.05
N SER A 23 -0.04 -12.82 -0.86
CA SER A 23 -0.88 -11.64 -1.05
C SER A 23 -1.06 -11.22 -2.52
N ILE A 24 -0.26 -11.76 -3.43
CA ILE A 24 -0.29 -11.33 -4.85
C ILE A 24 -1.70 -11.42 -5.45
N PRO A 25 -2.44 -12.53 -5.37
CA PRO A 25 -3.79 -12.57 -5.94
C PRO A 25 -4.75 -11.62 -5.24
N ILE A 26 -4.59 -11.37 -3.95
CA ILE A 26 -5.43 -10.43 -3.21
C ILE A 26 -5.16 -9.00 -3.68
N GLN A 27 -3.89 -8.64 -3.86
CA GLN A 27 -3.50 -7.33 -4.38
C GLN A 27 -4.03 -7.12 -5.79
N GLN A 28 -3.93 -8.13 -6.65
CA GLN A 28 -4.45 -8.05 -8.01
C GLN A 28 -5.96 -7.86 -8.01
N ALA A 29 -6.69 -8.62 -7.18
CA ALA A 29 -8.14 -8.50 -7.08
C ALA A 29 -8.57 -7.10 -6.59
N THR A 30 -7.86 -6.54 -5.63
CA THR A 30 -8.11 -5.19 -5.13
C THR A 30 -7.97 -4.15 -6.24
N ARG A 31 -6.89 -4.24 -7.01
CA ARG A 31 -6.64 -3.35 -8.14
C ARG A 31 -7.70 -3.45 -9.24
N ASP A 32 -8.18 -4.66 -9.51
CA ASP A 32 -9.09 -4.93 -10.62
C ASP A 32 -10.56 -4.67 -10.27
N GLN A 33 -10.95 -4.86 -9.02
CA GLN A 33 -12.36 -4.92 -8.62
C GLN A 33 -12.84 -3.69 -7.83
N GLU A 34 -11.95 -3.01 -7.10
CA GLU A 34 -12.39 -1.95 -6.20
C GLU A 34 -12.34 -0.60 -6.91
N VAL A 35 -13.52 0.00 -7.06
CA VAL A 35 -13.67 1.30 -7.74
C VAL A 35 -12.94 2.38 -6.98
N GLY A 36 -12.16 3.19 -7.70
CA GLY A 36 -11.39 4.28 -7.12
C GLY A 36 -10.04 3.88 -6.54
N CYS A 37 -9.68 2.60 -6.60
CA CYS A 37 -8.34 2.14 -6.25
C CYS A 37 -7.39 2.40 -7.43
N HIS A 38 -6.49 3.37 -7.28
CA HIS A 38 -5.51 3.71 -8.31
C HIS A 38 -4.18 3.01 -8.13
N ALA A 39 -3.85 2.64 -6.90
CA ALA A 39 -2.66 1.87 -6.58
C ALA A 39 -2.88 1.06 -5.30
N TYR A 40 -2.31 -0.12 -5.26
CA TYR A 40 -2.37 -0.99 -4.09
C TYR A 40 -1.16 -1.92 -4.16
N CYS A 41 -0.18 -1.69 -3.29
CA CYS A 41 1.08 -2.41 -3.33
C CYS A 41 1.58 -2.72 -1.92
N PHE A 42 1.76 -4.00 -1.65
CA PHE A 42 2.43 -4.53 -0.47
C PHE A 42 3.70 -5.17 -0.96
N ALA A 43 4.85 -4.60 -0.64
CA ALA A 43 6.14 -5.02 -1.18
C ALA A 43 7.18 -5.24 -0.08
N ALA A 44 8.07 -6.20 -0.29
CA ALA A 44 9.20 -6.43 0.58
C ALA A 44 10.11 -5.20 0.62
N ASP A 45 10.43 -4.73 1.83
CA ASP A 45 11.43 -3.67 1.98
C ASP A 45 12.80 -4.22 1.56
N PRO A 46 13.52 -3.56 0.65
CA PRO A 46 14.80 -4.07 0.16
C PRO A 46 15.93 -4.01 1.18
N CYS A 47 15.77 -3.21 2.24
CA CYS A 47 16.82 -2.96 3.24
C CYS A 47 16.48 -3.57 4.60
N ASP A 48 15.21 -3.89 4.86
CA ASP A 48 14.76 -4.49 6.11
C ASP A 48 14.07 -5.84 5.83
N PRO A 49 14.70 -6.96 6.21
CA PRO A 49 14.24 -8.28 5.79
C PRO A 49 12.91 -8.73 6.40
N VAL A 50 12.41 -8.07 7.43
CA VAL A 50 11.16 -8.44 8.10
C VAL A 50 10.01 -7.48 7.81
N VAL A 51 10.24 -6.46 6.99
CA VAL A 51 9.28 -5.39 6.75
C VAL A 51 8.63 -5.50 5.38
N ILE A 52 7.32 -5.24 5.35
CA ILE A 52 6.55 -4.94 4.13
C ILE A 52 6.25 -3.45 4.14
N GLN A 53 6.55 -2.77 3.03
CA GLN A 53 6.11 -1.42 2.77
C GLN A 53 4.79 -1.45 2.01
N VAL A 54 3.85 -0.60 2.40
CA VAL A 54 2.53 -0.50 1.77
C VAL A 54 2.34 0.88 1.18
N TYR A 55 1.90 0.90 -0.07
CA TYR A 55 1.46 2.10 -0.75
C TYR A 55 0.09 1.87 -1.39
N GLU A 56 -0.87 2.72 -1.07
CA GLU A 56 -2.19 2.71 -1.68
C GLU A 56 -2.56 4.13 -2.13
N LEU A 57 -3.26 4.23 -3.24
CA LEU A 57 -3.78 5.49 -3.74
C LEU A 57 -5.25 5.30 -4.10
N TRP A 58 -6.12 6.09 -3.46
CA TRP A 58 -7.57 6.05 -3.60
C TRP A 58 -8.10 7.38 -4.09
N GLU A 59 -9.12 7.33 -4.94
CA GLU A 59 -9.75 8.52 -5.50
C GLU A 59 -10.23 9.49 -4.41
N ASP A 60 -10.94 8.95 -3.41
CA ASP A 60 -11.58 9.74 -2.36
C ASP A 60 -11.98 8.83 -1.18
N SER A 61 -12.62 9.42 -0.18
CA SER A 61 -13.14 8.70 0.97
C SER A 61 -14.24 7.70 0.59
N GLU A 62 -15.09 8.05 -0.36
CA GLU A 62 -16.17 7.20 -0.84
C GLU A 62 -15.66 5.92 -1.51
N SER A 63 -14.45 5.95 -2.04
CA SER A 63 -13.78 4.78 -2.62
C SER A 63 -13.04 3.97 -1.55
N LEU A 64 -12.39 4.64 -0.60
CA LEU A 64 -11.58 3.97 0.42
C LEU A 64 -12.44 3.27 1.48
N VAL A 65 -13.49 3.91 1.97
CA VAL A 65 -14.31 3.36 3.07
C VAL A 65 -14.89 1.98 2.73
N PRO A 66 -15.47 1.74 1.54
CA PRO A 66 -15.97 0.40 1.20
C PRO A 66 -14.89 -0.69 1.15
N HIS A 67 -13.63 -0.31 0.96
CA HIS A 67 -12.51 -1.26 0.99
C HIS A 67 -12.50 -2.07 2.29
N PHE A 68 -12.77 -1.43 3.43
CA PHE A 68 -12.68 -2.07 4.74
C PHE A 68 -13.80 -3.08 5.02
N THR A 69 -14.83 -3.14 4.20
CA THR A 69 -15.87 -4.16 4.24
C THR A 69 -15.83 -5.09 3.02
N HIS A 70 -14.89 -4.87 2.11
CA HIS A 70 -14.75 -5.68 0.90
C HIS A 70 -14.11 -7.03 1.21
N LYS A 71 -14.50 -8.08 0.46
CA LYS A 71 -13.93 -9.42 0.60
C LYS A 71 -12.40 -9.45 0.46
N ASN A 72 -11.84 -8.56 -0.37
CA ASN A 72 -10.39 -8.47 -0.57
C ASN A 72 -9.66 -8.03 0.69
N TYR A 73 -10.21 -7.04 1.41
CA TYR A 73 -9.64 -6.60 2.68
C TYR A 73 -9.69 -7.73 3.72
N HIS A 74 -10.83 -8.42 3.82
CA HIS A 74 -10.98 -9.55 4.74
C HIS A 74 -10.03 -10.70 4.38
N ALA A 75 -9.81 -10.96 3.08
CA ALA A 75 -8.85 -11.97 2.65
C ALA A 75 -7.42 -11.63 3.08
N MET A 76 -7.04 -10.35 3.01
CA MET A 76 -5.72 -9.89 3.47
C MET A 76 -5.57 -10.05 4.98
N LEU A 77 -6.58 -9.65 5.76
CA LEU A 77 -6.55 -9.84 7.22
C LEU A 77 -6.46 -11.32 7.60
N GLU A 78 -7.24 -12.18 6.93
CA GLU A 78 -7.20 -13.61 7.16
C GLU A 78 -5.81 -14.19 6.86
N LEU A 79 -5.18 -13.77 5.77
CA LEU A 79 -3.81 -14.15 5.45
C LEU A 79 -2.87 -13.80 6.60
N PHE A 80 -2.95 -12.57 7.12
CA PHE A 80 -2.07 -12.11 8.19
C PHE A 80 -2.24 -12.92 9.48
N THR A 81 -3.42 -13.48 9.76
CA THR A 81 -3.65 -14.27 10.96
C THR A 81 -2.82 -15.57 11.04
N ASN A 82 -2.28 -16.01 9.91
CA ASN A 82 -1.44 -17.21 9.85
C ASN A 82 0.04 -16.94 10.17
N PHE A 83 0.38 -15.68 10.46
CA PHE A 83 1.77 -15.25 10.69
C PHE A 83 1.86 -14.40 11.95
N VAL A 84 3.06 -14.30 12.51
CA VAL A 84 3.29 -13.46 13.70
C VAL A 84 3.58 -12.03 13.28
N PHE A 85 2.64 -11.17 13.61
CA PHE A 85 2.76 -9.71 13.45
C PHE A 85 3.49 -9.12 14.64
N VAL A 86 4.54 -8.36 14.41
CA VAL A 86 5.30 -7.70 15.49
C VAL A 86 4.81 -6.27 15.67
N GLU A 87 4.65 -5.53 14.56
CA GLU A 87 4.27 -4.12 14.60
C GLU A 87 3.60 -3.72 13.29
N SER A 88 2.67 -2.78 13.38
CA SER A 88 2.05 -2.15 12.21
C SER A 88 1.92 -0.66 12.47
N THR A 89 2.48 0.14 11.58
CA THR A 89 2.25 1.58 11.54
C THR A 89 1.59 1.93 10.22
N ASN A 90 0.58 2.81 10.25
CA ASN A 90 -0.14 3.19 9.05
C ASN A 90 -0.68 4.61 9.16
N CYS A 91 -0.84 5.26 8.02
CA CYS A 91 -1.31 6.64 7.95
C CYS A 91 -2.02 6.89 6.62
N ALA A 92 -3.07 7.67 6.68
CA ALA A 92 -3.75 8.19 5.50
C ALA A 92 -3.42 9.67 5.32
N TYR A 93 -3.12 10.07 4.08
CA TYR A 93 -2.82 11.45 3.72
C TYR A 93 -3.84 11.93 2.71
N LEU A 94 -4.47 13.07 2.97
CA LEU A 94 -5.32 13.74 2.00
C LEU A 94 -4.45 14.65 1.12
N THR A 95 -4.55 14.49 -0.20
CA THR A 95 -3.85 15.35 -1.15
C THR A 95 -4.82 15.98 -2.14
N GLU A 96 -4.69 17.30 -2.36
CA GLU A 96 -5.48 18.04 -3.33
C GLU A 96 -4.64 18.43 -4.54
N LYS A 97 -3.31 18.34 -4.45
CA LYS A 97 -2.38 18.74 -5.49
C LYS A 97 -1.34 17.68 -5.74
N ASN A 98 -1.01 17.52 -7.00
CA ASN A 98 0.14 16.69 -7.40
C ASN A 98 0.84 17.37 -8.57
N GLU A 99 2.12 17.12 -8.71
CA GLU A 99 2.91 17.56 -9.86
C GLU A 99 4.04 16.58 -10.09
N PRO A 100 4.56 16.50 -11.33
CA PRO A 100 5.71 15.65 -11.63
C PRO A 100 6.92 16.00 -10.77
N VAL A 101 7.70 15.01 -10.39
CA VAL A 101 8.94 15.21 -9.63
C VAL A 101 10.00 15.89 -10.50
N TYR A 102 10.01 15.55 -11.79
CA TYR A 102 11.00 16.08 -12.73
C TYR A 102 10.33 16.93 -13.79
N GLY A 103 11.04 17.95 -14.28
CA GLY A 103 10.68 18.68 -15.48
C GLY A 103 11.01 17.90 -16.76
N PRO A 104 10.90 18.54 -17.96
CA PRO A 104 11.26 17.91 -19.23
C PRO A 104 12.69 17.36 -19.20
N ASP A 105 12.89 16.18 -19.85
CA ASP A 105 14.18 15.51 -19.93
C ASP A 105 14.80 15.22 -18.57
N PHE A 106 13.96 14.91 -17.57
CA PHE A 106 14.36 14.63 -16.18
C PHE A 106 15.09 15.80 -15.52
N ALA A 107 14.80 17.04 -15.95
CA ALA A 107 15.38 18.21 -15.30
C ALA A 107 14.98 18.29 -13.82
N ILE A 108 15.96 18.56 -12.96
CA ILE A 108 15.71 18.74 -11.53
C ILE A 108 14.96 20.07 -11.30
N LYS A 109 13.87 20.01 -10.56
CA LYS A 109 13.06 21.17 -10.23
C LYS A 109 13.64 21.90 -9.01
N SER A 110 13.50 23.22 -9.00
CA SER A 110 13.94 24.06 -7.89
C SER A 110 12.88 24.29 -6.82
N SER A 111 11.63 23.91 -7.10
CA SER A 111 10.51 24.06 -6.17
C SER A 111 9.38 23.08 -6.48
N PHE A 112 8.53 22.86 -5.47
CA PHE A 112 7.32 22.04 -5.58
C PHE A 112 6.13 22.83 -5.04
N PHE A 113 5.00 22.76 -5.76
CA PHE A 113 3.71 23.33 -5.35
C PHE A 113 3.74 24.85 -5.12
N SER A 114 4.58 25.55 -5.80
CA SER A 114 4.69 27.01 -5.70
C SER A 114 4.23 27.74 -6.96
#